data_db4a78f482eb6199c8964ccff2e09d96
#
_entry.id   db4a78f482eb6199c8964ccff2e09d96
#
_cell.length_a   1.000
_cell.length_b   1.000
_cell.length_c   1.000
_cell.angle_alpha   90.00
_cell.angle_beta   90.00
_cell.angle_gamma   90.00
#
_symmetry.space_group_name_H-M   'P 1'
#
loop_
_entity.id
_entity.type
_entity.pdbx_description
1 polymer ?
#
loop_
_entity_poly.entity_id
_entity_poly.type
_entity_poly.pdbx_seq_one_letter_code
_entity_poly.pdbx_strand_id
1 'polypeptide(L)'
;MLDFNLAEILFENRPNKYWKMLRQIGVKNAVGVLPRSFSDWRKHDEETPWNYLSLVKYKNMINDSGFILDAIEDNPPMERVQFNLEGKEEDIENIAKMIENFGKLGIKTWCYNWMAGIGWFRSFTHLNTEFGKVSGFNINDIKNAENYHIKTDRKSLWENLKYFLDNIIPVAEKNNVNLAMHPDDPPIDNFTGIPRIMNSIESYDKLLALNTSPYNGITLCQGNFTLMTENLPDVIKHFNKRIFFVHFRDVIGNKNNFMETLLGHGKTDMHKCMEAYNDINFKGIMRVDHVPTLASDDAYVPGYSYLDRLYSIGYINGLRDSVNS
;
A
#
# COMPACT_ATOMS: atom_id res chain seq x y z
N MET A 1 5.08 -17.80 18.34
CA MET A 1 3.97 -18.06 17.40
C MET A 1 3.71 -16.78 16.63
N LEU A 2 3.81 -16.83 15.32
CA LEU A 2 3.54 -15.71 14.43
C LEU A 2 2.03 -15.41 14.39
N ASP A 3 1.66 -14.20 14.79
CA ASP A 3 0.27 -13.77 14.91
C ASP A 3 0.13 -12.32 14.45
N PHE A 4 -0.08 -12.14 13.17
CA PHE A 4 -0.30 -10.84 12.52
C PHE A 4 -1.78 -10.66 12.15
N ASN A 5 -2.19 -9.44 11.90
CA ASN A 5 -3.54 -9.12 11.44
C ASN A 5 -3.65 -9.41 9.94
N LEU A 6 -4.17 -10.61 9.60
CA LEU A 6 -4.50 -10.91 8.19
C LEU A 6 -5.71 -10.06 7.79
N ALA A 7 -5.50 -9.19 6.83
CA ALA A 7 -6.47 -8.24 6.34
C ALA A 7 -6.69 -8.41 4.83
N GLU A 8 -7.74 -7.78 4.33
CA GLU A 8 -7.98 -7.68 2.89
C GLU A 8 -8.44 -6.27 2.54
N ILE A 9 -8.03 -5.77 1.37
CA ILE A 9 -8.47 -4.47 0.90
C ILE A 9 -9.89 -4.54 0.33
N LEU A 10 -10.73 -3.62 0.78
CA LEU A 10 -12.14 -3.53 0.39
C LEU A 10 -12.36 -2.23 -0.39
N PHE A 11 -12.41 -2.34 -1.72
CA PHE A 11 -12.56 -1.18 -2.62
C PHE A 11 -14.01 -0.75 -2.79
N GLU A 12 -14.94 -1.66 -2.52
CA GLU A 12 -16.34 -1.44 -2.81
C GLU A 12 -17.00 -0.51 -1.77
N ASN A 13 -17.89 0.31 -2.23
CA ASN A 13 -18.65 1.24 -1.39
C ASN A 13 -19.88 0.60 -0.71
N ARG A 14 -20.02 -0.71 -0.82
CA ARG A 14 -21.08 -1.53 -0.18
C ARG A 14 -20.63 -2.99 -0.08
N PRO A 15 -21.13 -3.73 0.94
CA PRO A 15 -20.89 -5.15 1.08
C PRO A 15 -21.36 -5.95 -0.14
N ASN A 16 -20.58 -6.96 -0.52
CA ASN A 16 -20.87 -7.83 -1.66
C ASN A 16 -20.63 -9.32 -1.33
N LYS A 17 -20.70 -10.18 -2.34
CA LYS A 17 -20.47 -11.61 -2.19
C LYS A 17 -19.04 -11.94 -1.73
N TYR A 18 -18.06 -11.19 -2.23
CA TYR A 18 -16.65 -11.39 -1.87
C TYR A 18 -16.42 -11.13 -0.37
N TRP A 19 -16.99 -10.07 0.19
CA TRP A 19 -16.91 -9.78 1.63
C TRP A 19 -17.44 -10.94 2.49
N LYS A 20 -18.53 -11.58 2.05
CA LYS A 20 -19.06 -12.78 2.73
C LYS A 20 -18.09 -13.96 2.67
N MET A 21 -17.44 -14.17 1.50
CA MET A 21 -16.43 -15.22 1.33
C MET A 21 -15.23 -14.99 2.24
N LEU A 22 -14.72 -13.77 2.31
CA LEU A 22 -13.62 -13.39 3.22
C LEU A 22 -13.95 -13.72 4.68
N ARG A 23 -15.16 -13.40 5.14
CA ARG A 23 -15.61 -13.75 6.50
C ARG A 23 -15.67 -15.26 6.72
N GLN A 24 -16.13 -16.02 5.74
CA GLN A 24 -16.23 -17.49 5.84
C GLN A 24 -14.86 -18.16 5.96
N ILE A 25 -13.81 -17.60 5.35
CA ILE A 25 -12.43 -18.11 5.45
C ILE A 25 -11.64 -17.47 6.61
N GLY A 26 -12.30 -16.74 7.51
CA GLY A 26 -11.73 -16.25 8.76
C GLY A 26 -11.01 -14.89 8.69
N VAL A 27 -11.07 -14.15 7.59
CA VAL A 27 -10.53 -12.78 7.53
C VAL A 27 -11.37 -11.86 8.41
N LYS A 28 -10.73 -11.18 9.35
CA LYS A 28 -11.39 -10.30 10.34
C LYS A 28 -11.07 -8.83 10.14
N ASN A 29 -9.93 -8.53 9.53
CA ASN A 29 -9.45 -7.17 9.40
C ASN A 29 -9.61 -6.69 7.95
N ALA A 30 -9.83 -5.41 7.80
CA ALA A 30 -9.97 -4.75 6.52
C ALA A 30 -8.97 -3.60 6.38
N VAL A 31 -8.47 -3.45 5.16
CA VAL A 31 -7.84 -2.24 4.67
C VAL A 31 -8.85 -1.50 3.83
N GLY A 32 -9.02 -0.22 4.07
CA GLY A 32 -9.95 0.61 3.32
C GLY A 32 -9.23 1.59 2.39
N VAL A 33 -10.02 2.26 1.57
CA VAL A 33 -9.62 3.41 0.77
C VAL A 33 -10.38 4.66 1.26
N LEU A 34 -9.94 5.85 0.86
CA LEU A 34 -10.69 7.07 1.19
C LEU A 34 -12.08 7.04 0.55
N PRO A 35 -13.16 7.22 1.33
CA PRO A 35 -14.53 6.93 0.90
C PRO A 35 -15.14 8.05 0.02
N ARG A 36 -14.68 8.16 -1.21
CA ARG A 36 -15.12 9.19 -2.18
C ARG A 36 -16.62 9.15 -2.50
N SER A 37 -17.28 8.00 -2.35
CA SER A 37 -18.70 7.81 -2.65
C SER A 37 -19.65 8.16 -1.49
N PHE A 38 -19.13 8.66 -0.37
CA PHE A 38 -19.92 8.93 0.85
C PHE A 38 -20.26 10.43 1.04
N SER A 39 -19.99 11.26 0.04
CA SER A 39 -20.37 12.68 0.06
C SER A 39 -21.87 12.89 -0.12
N ASP A 40 -22.41 13.93 0.52
CA ASP A 40 -23.82 14.32 0.40
C ASP A 40 -23.98 15.35 -0.73
N TRP A 41 -24.51 14.91 -1.88
CA TRP A 41 -24.74 15.76 -3.05
C TRP A 41 -25.71 16.94 -2.82
N ARG A 42 -26.46 16.95 -1.70
CA ARG A 42 -27.38 18.04 -1.34
C ARG A 42 -26.68 19.23 -0.69
N LYS A 43 -25.41 19.09 -0.34
CA LYS A 43 -24.60 20.16 0.25
C LYS A 43 -23.92 20.97 -0.84
N HIS A 44 -23.78 22.28 -0.62
CA HIS A 44 -23.06 23.17 -1.54
C HIS A 44 -21.55 22.91 -1.51
N ASP A 45 -21.00 22.58 -0.33
CA ASP A 45 -19.60 22.18 -0.17
C ASP A 45 -19.51 20.66 -0.17
N GLU A 46 -18.68 20.12 -1.06
CA GLU A 46 -18.40 18.69 -1.09
C GLU A 46 -17.79 18.23 0.23
N GLU A 47 -18.41 17.24 0.85
CA GLU A 47 -17.86 16.58 2.03
C GLU A 47 -16.65 15.76 1.62
N THR A 48 -15.43 16.20 2.02
CA THR A 48 -14.21 15.51 1.60
C THR A 48 -14.15 14.07 2.16
N PRO A 49 -13.49 13.12 1.44
CA PRO A 49 -13.38 11.74 1.89
C PRO A 49 -12.69 11.55 3.24
N TRP A 50 -11.83 12.49 3.64
CA TRP A 50 -11.13 12.46 4.93
C TRP A 50 -11.85 13.18 6.07
N ASN A 51 -13.04 13.74 5.83
CA ASN A 51 -13.88 14.31 6.87
C ASN A 51 -14.38 13.23 7.83
N TYR A 52 -14.56 13.62 9.10
CA TYR A 52 -14.97 12.70 10.16
C TYR A 52 -16.26 11.95 9.83
N LEU A 53 -17.29 12.63 9.31
CA LEU A 53 -18.56 12.00 8.99
C LEU A 53 -18.47 11.01 7.83
N SER A 54 -17.69 11.31 6.79
CA SER A 54 -17.45 10.38 5.68
C SER A 54 -16.74 9.11 6.17
N LEU A 55 -15.72 9.27 7.00
CA LEU A 55 -14.97 8.15 7.59
C LEU A 55 -15.82 7.34 8.58
N VAL A 56 -16.69 7.97 9.38
CA VAL A 56 -17.62 7.26 10.28
C VAL A 56 -18.57 6.38 9.50
N LYS A 57 -19.22 6.92 8.46
CA LYS A 57 -20.15 6.15 7.60
C LYS A 57 -19.42 4.93 7.00
N TYR A 58 -18.24 5.15 6.47
CA TYR A 58 -17.44 4.10 5.84
C TYR A 58 -17.00 3.04 6.85
N LYS A 59 -16.45 3.45 7.99
CA LYS A 59 -16.04 2.53 9.05
C LYS A 59 -17.20 1.70 9.57
N ASN A 60 -18.36 2.32 9.81
CA ASN A 60 -19.55 1.60 10.29
C ASN A 60 -20.02 0.57 9.26
N MET A 61 -20.05 0.90 7.96
CA MET A 61 -20.39 -0.06 6.91
C MET A 61 -19.46 -1.30 6.94
N ILE A 62 -18.15 -1.09 7.14
CA ILE A 62 -17.16 -2.17 7.25
C ILE A 62 -17.40 -2.97 8.53
N ASN A 63 -17.59 -2.30 9.67
CA ASN A 63 -17.82 -2.95 10.96
C ASN A 63 -19.12 -3.75 10.97
N ASP A 64 -20.21 -3.20 10.44
CA ASP A 64 -21.51 -3.88 10.33
C ASP A 64 -21.45 -5.12 9.42
N SER A 65 -20.46 -5.17 8.53
CA SER A 65 -20.15 -6.32 7.69
C SER A 65 -19.26 -7.36 8.40
N GLY A 66 -18.90 -7.11 9.67
CA GLY A 66 -18.14 -8.01 10.52
C GLY A 66 -16.62 -7.87 10.41
N PHE A 67 -16.10 -6.80 9.80
CA PHE A 67 -14.66 -6.52 9.73
C PHE A 67 -14.26 -5.42 10.71
N ILE A 68 -12.97 -5.39 11.04
CA ILE A 68 -12.31 -4.29 11.77
C ILE A 68 -11.52 -3.49 10.73
N LEU A 69 -11.81 -2.20 10.58
CA LEU A 69 -11.04 -1.31 9.72
C LEU A 69 -9.76 -0.87 10.46
N ASP A 70 -8.62 -1.48 10.12
CA ASP A 70 -7.33 -1.24 10.77
C ASP A 70 -6.46 -0.21 10.03
N ALA A 71 -6.57 -0.14 8.71
CA ALA A 71 -5.76 0.75 7.89
C ALA A 71 -6.56 1.40 6.76
N ILE A 72 -6.09 2.57 6.35
CA ILE A 72 -6.45 3.19 5.07
C ILE A 72 -5.21 3.19 4.17
N GLU A 73 -5.39 2.71 2.94
CA GLU A 73 -4.38 2.69 1.90
C GLU A 73 -4.85 3.55 0.71
N ASP A 74 -4.63 4.82 0.84
CA ASP A 74 -4.97 5.82 -0.18
C ASP A 74 -4.35 7.16 0.22
N ASN A 75 -4.12 8.04 -0.76
CA ASN A 75 -3.65 9.40 -0.51
C ASN A 75 -4.78 10.41 -0.73
N PRO A 76 -4.91 11.41 0.15
CA PRO A 76 -5.56 12.67 -0.20
C PRO A 76 -4.70 13.42 -1.23
N PRO A 77 -5.15 14.55 -1.78
CA PRO A 77 -4.29 15.38 -2.63
C PRO A 77 -2.99 15.76 -1.91
N MET A 78 -1.85 15.47 -2.55
CA MET A 78 -0.49 15.70 -2.02
C MET A 78 0.44 16.36 -3.06
N GLU A 79 -0.05 16.70 -4.24
CA GLU A 79 0.80 17.18 -5.33
C GLU A 79 1.52 18.48 -4.94
N ARG A 80 0.82 19.40 -4.28
CA ARG A 80 1.41 20.68 -3.89
C ARG A 80 2.54 20.51 -2.90
N VAL A 81 2.40 19.62 -1.91
CA VAL A 81 3.50 19.35 -0.95
C VAL A 81 4.62 18.55 -1.60
N GLN A 82 4.32 17.62 -2.50
CA GLN A 82 5.33 16.84 -3.21
C GLN A 82 6.22 17.70 -4.10
N PHE A 83 5.67 18.70 -4.77
CA PHE A 83 6.39 19.58 -5.70
C PHE A 83 6.72 20.97 -5.12
N ASN A 84 6.43 21.21 -3.85
CA ASN A 84 6.65 22.51 -3.19
C ASN A 84 5.94 23.67 -3.88
N LEU A 85 4.68 23.45 -4.29
CA LEU A 85 3.85 24.44 -4.95
C LEU A 85 3.14 25.35 -3.94
N GLU A 86 2.61 26.48 -4.41
CA GLU A 86 1.75 27.38 -3.65
C GLU A 86 0.51 26.60 -3.11
N GLY A 87 0.15 26.84 -1.85
CA GLY A 87 -0.94 26.14 -1.18
C GLY A 87 -0.57 24.75 -0.62
N LYS A 88 0.70 24.36 -0.57
CA LYS A 88 1.15 23.10 0.04
C LYS A 88 0.78 22.97 1.52
N GLU A 89 0.62 24.11 2.21
CA GLU A 89 0.18 24.18 3.61
C GLU A 89 -1.24 23.62 3.78
N GLU A 90 -2.12 23.88 2.80
CA GLU A 90 -3.48 23.30 2.80
C GLU A 90 -3.46 21.77 2.63
N ASP A 91 -2.55 21.23 1.80
CA ASP A 91 -2.35 19.78 1.71
C ASP A 91 -1.94 19.21 3.09
N ILE A 92 -1.01 19.87 3.79
CA ILE A 92 -0.57 19.47 5.14
C ILE A 92 -1.73 19.54 6.13
N GLU A 93 -2.52 20.62 6.13
CA GLU A 93 -3.69 20.77 7.03
C GLU A 93 -4.74 19.69 6.79
N ASN A 94 -5.04 19.37 5.53
CA ASN A 94 -5.97 18.30 5.16
C ASN A 94 -5.49 16.92 5.63
N ILE A 95 -4.20 16.63 5.45
CA ILE A 95 -3.59 15.38 5.89
C ILE A 95 -3.59 15.29 7.42
N ALA A 96 -3.21 16.37 8.10
CA ALA A 96 -3.25 16.43 9.57
C ALA A 96 -4.68 16.16 10.09
N LYS A 97 -5.68 16.79 9.48
CA LYS A 97 -7.09 16.57 9.81
C LYS A 97 -7.54 15.13 9.58
N MET A 98 -7.11 14.53 8.48
CA MET A 98 -7.36 13.12 8.17
C MET A 98 -6.80 12.21 9.27
N ILE A 99 -5.54 12.41 9.67
CA ILE A 99 -4.87 11.62 10.71
C ILE A 99 -5.55 11.80 12.08
N GLU A 100 -5.95 13.01 12.44
CA GLU A 100 -6.76 13.25 13.65
C GLU A 100 -8.06 12.46 13.62
N ASN A 101 -8.74 12.41 12.48
CA ASN A 101 -9.97 11.67 12.33
C ASN A 101 -9.73 10.16 12.38
N PHE A 102 -8.62 9.66 11.82
CA PHE A 102 -8.21 8.26 11.98
C PHE A 102 -8.01 7.90 13.44
N GLY A 103 -7.28 8.71 14.21
CA GLY A 103 -7.08 8.49 15.64
C GLY A 103 -8.39 8.45 16.43
N LYS A 104 -9.30 9.41 16.19
CA LYS A 104 -10.65 9.45 16.81
C LYS A 104 -11.48 8.19 16.50
N LEU A 105 -11.28 7.62 15.33
CA LEU A 105 -12.01 6.44 14.86
C LEU A 105 -11.28 5.13 15.18
N GLY A 106 -10.07 5.17 15.74
CA GLY A 106 -9.27 4.00 16.04
C GLY A 106 -8.73 3.29 14.79
N ILE A 107 -8.58 4.00 13.65
CA ILE A 107 -7.86 3.53 12.47
C ILE A 107 -6.38 3.75 12.73
N LYS A 108 -5.59 2.68 12.79
CA LYS A 108 -4.25 2.71 13.36
C LYS A 108 -3.13 2.95 12.37
N THR A 109 -3.37 2.72 11.08
CA THR A 109 -2.32 2.77 10.07
C THR A 109 -2.79 3.50 8.82
N TRP A 110 -1.98 4.44 8.37
CA TRP A 110 -2.10 5.05 7.06
C TRP A 110 -0.97 4.55 6.16
N CYS A 111 -1.33 3.76 5.13
CA CYS A 111 -0.44 3.40 4.05
C CYS A 111 -0.50 4.49 2.98
N TYR A 112 0.60 5.20 2.84
CA TYR A 112 0.74 6.31 1.89
C TYR A 112 1.95 6.10 0.98
N ASN A 113 2.00 6.81 -0.14
CA ASN A 113 3.13 6.78 -1.06
C ASN A 113 3.60 8.19 -1.42
N TRP A 114 4.85 8.28 -1.91
CA TRP A 114 5.45 9.51 -2.38
C TRP A 114 5.67 9.51 -3.91
N MET A 115 4.76 8.85 -4.65
CA MET A 115 4.80 8.76 -6.11
C MET A 115 4.39 10.10 -6.72
N ALA A 116 5.32 11.07 -6.75
CA ALA A 116 5.05 12.42 -7.24
C ALA A 116 4.67 12.40 -8.73
N GLY A 117 3.64 13.16 -9.08
CA GLY A 117 3.12 13.33 -10.43
C GLY A 117 2.35 12.12 -10.97
N ILE A 118 2.99 10.97 -11.10
CA ILE A 118 2.37 9.75 -11.63
C ILE A 118 2.39 8.69 -10.54
N GLY A 119 1.23 8.20 -10.15
CA GLY A 119 1.08 7.19 -9.12
C GLY A 119 1.46 5.77 -9.60
N TRP A 120 0.79 4.78 -9.06
CA TRP A 120 0.90 3.39 -9.48
C TRP A 120 0.66 3.23 -10.98
N PHE A 121 1.52 2.45 -11.64
CA PHE A 121 1.41 2.28 -13.09
C PHE A 121 1.77 0.86 -13.54
N ARG A 122 1.00 0.35 -14.50
CA ARG A 122 1.29 -0.88 -15.27
C ARG A 122 1.18 -0.59 -16.75
N SER A 123 2.15 -1.08 -17.53
CA SER A 123 2.11 -0.91 -18.98
C SER A 123 1.22 -1.95 -19.67
N PHE A 124 0.88 -3.04 -18.97
CA PHE A 124 -0.13 -4.00 -19.42
C PHE A 124 -0.89 -4.55 -18.19
N THR A 125 -2.15 -4.94 -18.41
CA THR A 125 -3.06 -5.38 -17.33
C THR A 125 -3.76 -6.71 -17.58
N HIS A 126 -3.62 -7.27 -18.80
CA HIS A 126 -4.33 -8.46 -19.23
C HIS A 126 -3.46 -9.40 -20.07
N LEU A 127 -2.16 -9.51 -19.76
CA LEU A 127 -1.26 -10.45 -20.44
C LEU A 127 -1.66 -11.87 -20.04
N ASN A 128 -1.97 -12.71 -21.05
CA ASN A 128 -2.27 -14.12 -20.82
C ASN A 128 -1.00 -14.89 -20.46
N THR A 129 -1.05 -15.63 -19.37
CA THR A 129 0.00 -16.53 -18.87
C THR A 129 -0.62 -17.87 -18.48
N GLU A 130 0.22 -18.83 -18.08
CA GLU A 130 -0.26 -20.10 -17.50
C GLU A 130 -1.01 -19.91 -16.18
N PHE A 131 -0.76 -18.80 -15.47
CA PHE A 131 -1.43 -18.45 -14.21
C PHE A 131 -2.70 -17.62 -14.39
N GLY A 132 -3.14 -17.38 -15.63
CA GLY A 132 -4.25 -16.49 -15.95
C GLY A 132 -3.80 -15.18 -16.55
N LYS A 133 -4.64 -14.14 -16.46
CA LYS A 133 -4.30 -12.80 -16.96
C LYS A 133 -3.57 -12.01 -15.87
N VAL A 134 -2.42 -11.45 -16.21
CA VAL A 134 -1.58 -10.70 -15.27
C VAL A 134 -1.38 -9.26 -15.69
N SER A 135 -1.11 -8.41 -14.71
CA SER A 135 -0.58 -7.06 -14.93
C SER A 135 0.94 -7.05 -14.78
N GLY A 136 1.57 -6.04 -15.35
CA GLY A 136 3.02 -5.89 -15.24
C GLY A 136 3.51 -4.59 -15.89
N PHE A 137 4.81 -4.45 -15.90
CA PHE A 137 5.48 -3.24 -16.38
C PHE A 137 6.66 -3.59 -17.27
N ASN A 138 6.80 -2.86 -18.37
CA ASN A 138 7.98 -2.86 -19.21
C ASN A 138 8.40 -1.42 -19.48
N ILE A 139 9.61 -1.04 -19.09
CA ILE A 139 10.13 0.32 -19.27
C ILE A 139 10.17 0.78 -20.73
N ASN A 140 10.27 -0.15 -21.69
CA ASN A 140 10.24 0.18 -23.10
C ASN A 140 8.89 0.73 -23.55
N ASP A 141 7.81 0.40 -22.89
CA ASP A 141 6.47 0.85 -23.25
C ASP A 141 6.27 2.34 -22.94
N ILE A 142 7.06 2.89 -22.01
CA ILE A 142 6.96 4.29 -21.60
C ILE A 142 8.07 5.20 -22.17
N LYS A 143 9.03 4.66 -22.94
CA LYS A 143 10.17 5.44 -23.43
C LYS A 143 9.81 6.62 -24.33
N ASN A 144 8.63 6.58 -24.96
CA ASN A 144 8.11 7.63 -25.82
C ASN A 144 7.02 8.49 -25.12
N ALA A 145 6.76 8.25 -23.84
CA ALA A 145 5.81 9.06 -23.09
C ALA A 145 6.36 10.48 -22.90
N GLU A 146 5.47 11.46 -22.95
CA GLU A 146 5.82 12.84 -22.66
C GLU A 146 6.23 12.98 -21.19
N ASN A 147 7.16 13.89 -20.93
CA ASN A 147 7.54 14.21 -19.58
C ASN A 147 6.38 14.87 -18.83
N TYR A 148 6.30 14.61 -17.54
CA TYR A 148 5.35 15.29 -16.67
C TYR A 148 5.57 16.80 -16.70
N HIS A 149 4.50 17.56 -16.63
CA HIS A 149 4.55 19.02 -16.87
C HIS A 149 5.31 19.79 -15.77
N ILE A 150 5.38 19.25 -14.54
CA ILE A 150 6.15 19.84 -13.43
C ILE A 150 7.56 19.25 -13.44
N LYS A 151 8.56 20.10 -13.41
CA LYS A 151 9.97 19.68 -13.32
C LYS A 151 10.42 19.68 -11.86
N THR A 152 11.11 18.63 -11.46
CA THR A 152 11.72 18.51 -10.13
C THR A 152 12.97 17.65 -10.20
N ASP A 153 13.75 17.66 -9.14
CA ASP A 153 14.92 16.80 -9.00
C ASP A 153 14.83 15.94 -7.72
N ARG A 154 15.71 14.94 -7.63
CA ARG A 154 15.76 14.00 -6.50
C ARG A 154 16.00 14.71 -5.16
N LYS A 155 16.83 15.77 -5.14
CA LYS A 155 17.14 16.53 -3.93
C LYS A 155 15.90 17.25 -3.43
N SER A 156 15.21 17.97 -4.30
CA SER A 156 13.97 18.69 -3.99
C SER A 156 12.89 17.75 -3.45
N LEU A 157 12.71 16.56 -4.07
CA LEU A 157 11.73 15.57 -3.57
C LEU A 157 12.05 15.08 -2.16
N TRP A 158 13.34 14.90 -1.81
CA TRP A 158 13.75 14.54 -0.46
C TRP A 158 13.56 15.68 0.55
N GLU A 159 13.83 16.93 0.16
CA GLU A 159 13.59 18.10 0.99
C GLU A 159 12.09 18.29 1.26
N ASN A 160 11.26 18.10 0.25
CA ASN A 160 9.80 18.17 0.37
C ASN A 160 9.25 17.03 1.24
N LEU A 161 9.79 15.81 1.09
CA LEU A 161 9.42 14.69 1.97
C LEU A 161 9.82 14.98 3.43
N LYS A 162 11.00 15.56 3.66
CA LYS A 162 11.40 15.96 5.01
C LYS A 162 10.43 17.00 5.59
N TYR A 163 10.09 18.04 4.82
CA TYR A 163 9.11 19.04 5.23
C TYR A 163 7.76 18.39 5.58
N PHE A 164 7.28 17.47 4.76
CA PHE A 164 6.06 16.72 5.02
C PHE A 164 6.14 15.94 6.34
N LEU A 165 7.20 15.16 6.55
CA LEU A 165 7.39 14.36 7.76
C LEU A 165 7.50 15.23 9.02
N ASP A 166 8.20 16.36 8.97
CA ASP A 166 8.36 17.27 10.10
C ASP A 166 7.00 17.83 10.56
N ASN A 167 6.05 18.03 9.65
CA ASN A 167 4.72 18.54 9.97
C ASN A 167 3.73 17.44 10.36
N ILE A 168 3.83 16.26 9.76
CA ILE A 168 2.79 15.23 9.90
C ILE A 168 3.10 14.23 11.01
N ILE A 169 4.36 13.89 11.27
CA ILE A 169 4.71 12.92 12.32
C ILE A 169 4.23 13.36 13.71
N PRO A 170 4.37 14.62 14.14
CA PRO A 170 3.83 15.03 15.43
C PRO A 170 2.31 14.83 15.57
N VAL A 171 1.57 14.99 14.48
CA VAL A 171 0.13 14.74 14.45
C VAL A 171 -0.15 13.23 14.55
N ALA A 172 0.61 12.41 13.84
CA ALA A 172 0.50 10.96 13.88
C ALA A 172 0.79 10.39 15.28
N GLU A 173 1.85 10.85 15.93
CA GLU A 173 2.20 10.51 17.32
C GLU A 173 1.06 10.84 18.29
N LYS A 174 0.56 12.07 18.25
CA LYS A 174 -0.53 12.55 19.11
C LYS A 174 -1.80 11.71 18.98
N ASN A 175 -2.05 11.18 17.77
CA ASN A 175 -3.27 10.44 17.44
C ASN A 175 -3.06 8.91 17.40
N ASN A 176 -1.87 8.40 17.71
CA ASN A 176 -1.51 6.99 17.68
C ASN A 176 -1.78 6.34 16.29
N VAL A 177 -1.40 7.03 15.22
CA VAL A 177 -1.54 6.58 13.83
C VAL A 177 -0.16 6.32 13.23
N ASN A 178 0.10 5.10 12.82
CA ASN A 178 1.34 4.72 12.13
C ASN A 178 1.33 5.24 10.69
N LEU A 179 2.42 5.87 10.27
CA LEU A 179 2.66 6.28 8.90
C LEU A 179 3.48 5.19 8.19
N ALA A 180 2.89 4.49 7.25
CA ALA A 180 3.49 3.35 6.55
C ALA A 180 3.77 3.73 5.08
N MET A 181 5.02 4.14 4.77
CA MET A 181 5.43 4.55 3.42
C MET A 181 5.48 3.34 2.48
N HIS A 182 4.67 3.36 1.43
CA HIS A 182 4.68 2.39 0.33
C HIS A 182 5.80 2.72 -0.68
N PRO A 183 6.49 1.73 -1.27
CA PRO A 183 7.48 1.96 -2.32
C PRO A 183 6.88 2.57 -3.58
N ASP A 184 7.76 3.17 -4.39
CA ASP A 184 7.40 3.49 -5.77
C ASP A 184 7.02 2.22 -6.53
N ASP A 185 5.96 2.27 -7.32
CA ASP A 185 5.51 1.14 -8.11
C ASP A 185 5.13 1.57 -9.53
N PRO A 186 6.00 1.32 -10.53
CA PRO A 186 7.23 0.51 -10.50
C PRO A 186 8.39 1.21 -9.76
N PRO A 187 9.34 0.43 -9.15
CA PRO A 187 10.47 0.97 -8.38
C PRO A 187 11.65 1.35 -9.29
N ILE A 188 11.38 2.10 -10.35
CA ILE A 188 12.38 2.60 -11.30
C ILE A 188 13.00 3.92 -10.82
N ASP A 189 14.08 4.38 -11.45
CA ASP A 189 14.79 5.58 -10.99
C ASP A 189 14.12 6.89 -11.45
N ASN A 190 13.41 6.85 -12.59
CA ASN A 190 12.72 8.00 -13.16
C ASN A 190 11.47 7.54 -13.91
N PHE A 191 10.39 8.26 -13.71
CA PHE A 191 9.13 8.02 -14.44
C PHE A 191 8.73 9.30 -15.17
N THR A 192 8.81 9.32 -16.48
CA THR A 192 8.45 10.44 -17.37
C THR A 192 8.98 11.79 -16.89
N GLY A 193 10.29 11.85 -16.60
CA GLY A 193 10.97 13.06 -16.15
C GLY A 193 10.93 13.33 -14.64
N ILE A 194 10.14 12.56 -13.86
CA ILE A 194 10.09 12.69 -12.40
C ILE A 194 10.97 11.62 -11.73
N PRO A 195 11.97 12.00 -10.91
CA PRO A 195 12.74 11.05 -10.13
C PRO A 195 11.87 10.28 -9.13
N ARG A 196 12.11 8.99 -8.96
CA ARG A 196 11.53 8.16 -7.91
C ARG A 196 12.49 8.08 -6.73
N ILE A 197 12.01 8.26 -5.50
CA ILE A 197 12.87 8.31 -4.31
C ILE A 197 12.63 7.17 -3.32
N MET A 198 11.52 6.41 -3.44
CA MET A 198 11.22 5.24 -2.62
C MET A 198 11.44 3.95 -3.42
N ASN A 199 12.62 3.75 -3.99
CA ASN A 199 12.92 2.71 -4.97
C ASN A 199 14.19 1.87 -4.66
N SER A 200 14.70 1.96 -3.43
CA SER A 200 15.82 1.15 -2.95
C SER A 200 15.81 1.00 -1.42
N ILE A 201 16.57 0.03 -0.90
CA ILE A 201 16.70 -0.20 0.55
C ILE A 201 17.30 1.04 1.24
N GLU A 202 18.33 1.64 0.64
CA GLU A 202 18.99 2.85 1.16
C GLU A 202 18.02 4.03 1.21
N SER A 203 17.06 4.09 0.30
CA SER A 203 16.01 5.11 0.34
C SER A 203 15.13 4.96 1.58
N TYR A 204 14.83 3.74 1.99
CA TYR A 204 14.07 3.46 3.22
C TYR A 204 14.89 3.73 4.48
N ASP A 205 16.17 3.40 4.49
CA ASP A 205 17.07 3.80 5.59
C ASP A 205 17.11 5.33 5.73
N LYS A 206 17.20 6.04 4.61
CA LYS A 206 17.15 7.51 4.59
C LYS A 206 15.81 8.05 5.07
N LEU A 207 14.67 7.47 4.64
CA LEU A 207 13.33 7.84 5.11
C LEU A 207 13.24 7.76 6.64
N LEU A 208 13.69 6.64 7.21
CA LEU A 208 13.65 6.40 8.64
C LEU A 208 14.61 7.29 9.43
N ALA A 209 15.72 7.72 8.79
CA ALA A 209 16.67 8.69 9.35
C ALA A 209 16.19 10.14 9.28
N LEU A 210 15.31 10.51 8.32
CA LEU A 210 14.72 11.85 8.26
C LEU A 210 13.91 12.20 9.51
N ASN A 211 13.26 11.20 10.09
CA ASN A 211 12.56 11.33 11.36
C ASN A 211 12.54 9.97 12.07
N THR A 212 13.10 9.92 13.28
CA THR A 212 13.31 8.68 14.04
C THR A 212 12.10 8.24 14.88
N SER A 213 10.99 8.96 14.81
CA SER A 213 9.76 8.64 15.51
C SER A 213 9.36 7.18 15.33
N PRO A 214 8.86 6.51 16.38
CA PRO A 214 8.33 5.15 16.25
C PRO A 214 7.08 5.05 15.37
N TYR A 215 6.45 6.16 15.01
CA TYR A 215 5.30 6.22 14.11
C TYR A 215 5.68 6.42 12.63
N ASN A 216 6.97 6.68 12.34
CA ASN A 216 7.50 6.70 10.97
C ASN A 216 7.99 5.30 10.59
N GLY A 217 7.33 4.65 9.65
CA GLY A 217 7.66 3.28 9.24
C GLY A 217 7.30 3.01 7.79
N ILE A 218 7.21 1.75 7.47
CA ILE A 218 7.14 1.29 6.09
C ILE A 218 5.96 0.35 5.84
N THR A 219 5.43 0.42 4.62
CA THR A 219 4.69 -0.66 3.99
C THR A 219 5.69 -1.50 3.20
N LEU A 220 5.96 -2.72 3.65
CA LEU A 220 6.82 -3.65 2.95
C LEU A 220 6.01 -4.39 1.88
N CYS A 221 5.94 -3.80 0.67
CA CYS A 221 5.36 -4.46 -0.50
C CYS A 221 6.38 -5.45 -1.08
N GLN A 222 6.20 -6.76 -0.79
CA GLN A 222 7.17 -7.79 -1.16
C GLN A 222 7.50 -7.78 -2.65
N GLY A 223 6.50 -7.60 -3.53
CA GLY A 223 6.74 -7.53 -4.96
C GLY A 223 7.69 -6.41 -5.37
N ASN A 224 7.56 -5.20 -4.77
CA ASN A 224 8.47 -4.10 -5.06
C ASN A 224 9.83 -4.30 -4.39
N PHE A 225 9.87 -4.72 -3.12
CA PHE A 225 11.12 -4.94 -2.42
C PHE A 225 11.95 -6.06 -3.04
N THR A 226 11.32 -7.13 -3.55
CA THR A 226 12.02 -8.21 -4.25
C THR A 226 12.64 -7.77 -5.59
N LEU A 227 12.14 -6.64 -6.17
CA LEU A 227 12.78 -6.00 -7.31
C LEU A 227 13.95 -5.08 -6.93
N MET A 228 14.11 -4.77 -5.63
CA MET A 228 15.16 -3.91 -5.08
C MET A 228 16.31 -4.70 -4.44
N THR A 229 16.10 -5.98 -4.09
CA THR A 229 17.08 -6.83 -3.40
C THR A 229 17.02 -8.28 -3.90
N GLU A 230 18.13 -9.00 -3.76
CA GLU A 230 18.18 -10.44 -3.98
C GLU A 230 17.91 -11.25 -2.70
N ASN A 231 17.87 -10.60 -1.53
CA ASN A 231 17.63 -11.27 -0.24
C ASN A 231 16.58 -10.50 0.58
N LEU A 232 15.32 -10.73 0.28
CA LEU A 232 14.21 -10.09 0.98
C LEU A 232 14.07 -10.50 2.46
N PRO A 233 14.31 -11.76 2.87
CA PRO A 233 14.31 -12.14 4.29
C PRO A 233 15.22 -11.29 5.17
N ASP A 234 16.45 -10.98 4.70
CA ASP A 234 17.35 -10.10 5.45
C ASP A 234 16.84 -8.66 5.54
N VAL A 235 16.20 -8.16 4.49
CA VAL A 235 15.57 -6.83 4.49
C VAL A 235 14.40 -6.77 5.48
N ILE A 236 13.59 -7.83 5.60
CA ILE A 236 12.54 -7.94 6.62
C ILE A 236 13.15 -7.83 8.03
N LYS A 237 14.23 -8.56 8.29
CA LYS A 237 14.94 -8.51 9.58
C LYS A 237 15.57 -7.14 9.84
N HIS A 238 16.12 -6.51 8.80
CA HIS A 238 16.73 -5.18 8.88
C HIS A 238 15.73 -4.12 9.34
N PHE A 239 14.57 -4.03 8.70
CA PHE A 239 13.55 -3.02 9.05
C PHE A 239 12.75 -3.38 10.31
N ASN A 240 12.58 -4.65 10.62
CA ASN A 240 12.03 -5.16 11.89
C ASN A 240 10.76 -4.39 12.32
N LYS A 241 10.82 -3.75 13.50
CA LYS A 241 9.68 -3.01 14.10
C LYS A 241 9.22 -1.79 13.30
N ARG A 242 9.95 -1.40 12.25
CA ARG A 242 9.54 -0.33 11.35
C ARG A 242 8.58 -0.79 10.27
N ILE A 243 8.36 -2.11 10.11
CA ILE A 243 7.36 -2.66 9.21
C ILE A 243 6.00 -2.60 9.92
N PHE A 244 5.10 -1.75 9.45
CA PHE A 244 3.75 -1.62 10.00
C PHE A 244 2.73 -2.37 9.17
N PHE A 245 2.99 -2.46 7.86
CA PHE A 245 2.10 -3.07 6.91
C PHE A 245 2.88 -3.90 5.89
N VAL A 246 2.33 -5.04 5.50
CA VAL A 246 2.92 -5.94 4.51
C VAL A 246 1.93 -6.18 3.38
N HIS A 247 2.37 -5.95 2.14
CA HIS A 247 1.74 -6.47 0.96
C HIS A 247 2.43 -7.78 0.59
N PHE A 248 1.75 -8.89 0.83
CA PHE A 248 2.24 -10.22 0.53
C PHE A 248 1.98 -10.50 -0.96
N ARG A 249 3.01 -10.31 -1.78
CA ARG A 249 2.93 -10.28 -3.24
C ARG A 249 4.19 -10.89 -3.84
N ASP A 250 4.06 -11.56 -4.99
CA ASP A 250 5.17 -12.14 -5.73
C ASP A 250 5.18 -11.65 -7.19
N VAL A 251 6.36 -11.57 -7.78
CA VAL A 251 6.57 -11.10 -9.16
C VAL A 251 7.67 -11.90 -9.85
N ILE A 252 7.66 -11.91 -11.18
CA ILE A 252 8.73 -12.43 -12.04
C ILE A 252 9.37 -11.26 -12.78
N GLY A 253 10.71 -11.25 -12.88
CA GLY A 253 11.45 -10.25 -13.65
C GLY A 253 12.35 -9.36 -12.80
N ASN A 254 12.53 -8.11 -13.23
CA ASN A 254 13.34 -7.09 -12.58
C ASN A 254 12.65 -5.71 -12.64
N LYS A 255 13.21 -4.69 -11.99
CA LYS A 255 12.58 -3.36 -11.87
C LYS A 255 12.18 -2.71 -13.20
N ASN A 256 12.83 -3.06 -14.31
CA ASN A 256 12.56 -2.50 -15.64
C ASN A 256 11.57 -3.34 -16.48
N ASN A 257 11.38 -4.61 -16.11
CA ASN A 257 10.46 -5.51 -16.78
C ASN A 257 10.02 -6.61 -15.82
N PHE A 258 8.80 -6.54 -15.34
CA PHE A 258 8.24 -7.52 -14.41
C PHE A 258 6.75 -7.75 -14.66
N MET A 259 6.26 -8.87 -14.18
CA MET A 259 4.83 -9.19 -14.16
C MET A 259 4.44 -9.84 -12.83
N GLU A 260 3.17 -9.69 -12.48
CA GLU A 260 2.55 -10.37 -11.34
C GLU A 260 2.51 -11.88 -11.57
N THR A 261 2.48 -12.64 -10.48
CA THR A 261 2.34 -14.10 -10.53
C THR A 261 1.57 -14.61 -9.31
N LEU A 262 1.19 -15.88 -9.32
CA LEU A 262 0.70 -16.55 -8.13
C LEU A 262 1.78 -16.55 -7.04
N LEU A 263 1.36 -16.47 -5.79
CA LEU A 263 2.29 -16.54 -4.66
C LEU A 263 3.09 -17.85 -4.69
N GLY A 264 4.40 -17.74 -4.55
CA GLY A 264 5.34 -18.86 -4.60
C GLY A 264 5.76 -19.30 -6.00
N HIS A 265 5.30 -18.62 -7.06
CA HIS A 265 5.71 -18.88 -8.44
C HIS A 265 6.62 -17.77 -9.02
N GLY A 266 6.93 -16.75 -8.23
CA GLY A 266 7.83 -15.66 -8.60
C GLY A 266 9.26 -15.90 -8.15
N LYS A 267 9.98 -14.79 -7.99
CA LYS A 267 11.39 -14.84 -7.55
C LYS A 267 11.56 -14.80 -6.02
N THR A 268 10.50 -14.58 -5.26
CA THR A 268 10.56 -14.43 -3.81
C THR A 268 10.46 -15.81 -3.11
N ASP A 269 11.41 -16.13 -2.21
CA ASP A 269 11.26 -17.26 -1.31
C ASP A 269 10.23 -16.92 -0.21
N MET A 270 8.98 -17.21 -0.50
CA MET A 270 7.85 -16.86 0.37
C MET A 270 7.91 -17.53 1.74
N HIS A 271 8.46 -18.76 1.82
CA HIS A 271 8.61 -19.46 3.09
C HIS A 271 9.65 -18.77 3.97
N LYS A 272 10.83 -18.46 3.42
CA LYS A 272 11.87 -17.74 4.18
C LYS A 272 11.42 -16.32 4.58
N CYS A 273 10.61 -15.66 3.77
CA CYS A 273 9.99 -14.39 4.18
C CYS A 273 9.06 -14.58 5.38
N MET A 274 8.24 -15.65 5.39
CA MET A 274 7.36 -15.93 6.52
C MET A 274 8.15 -16.29 7.80
N GLU A 275 9.26 -17.06 7.66
CA GLU A 275 10.22 -17.29 8.76
C GLU A 275 10.81 -15.96 9.29
N ALA A 276 11.22 -15.07 8.39
CA ALA A 276 11.74 -13.75 8.78
C ALA A 276 10.72 -12.90 9.53
N TYR A 277 9.43 -12.92 9.11
CA TYR A 277 8.37 -12.26 9.89
C TYR A 277 8.17 -12.90 11.26
N ASN A 278 8.31 -14.22 11.38
CA ASN A 278 8.27 -14.90 12.67
C ASN A 278 9.45 -14.51 13.56
N ASP A 279 10.65 -14.46 13.01
CA ASP A 279 11.90 -14.10 13.72
C ASP A 279 11.80 -12.69 14.33
N ILE A 280 11.20 -11.73 13.62
CA ILE A 280 11.01 -10.37 14.12
C ILE A 280 9.75 -10.21 14.98
N ASN A 281 8.99 -11.30 15.20
CA ASN A 281 7.71 -11.29 15.90
C ASN A 281 6.74 -10.23 15.33
N PHE A 282 6.56 -10.23 14.01
CA PHE A 282 5.71 -9.28 13.30
C PHE A 282 4.27 -9.33 13.81
N LYS A 283 3.70 -8.18 14.16
CA LYS A 283 2.33 -8.01 14.69
C LYS A 283 1.49 -7.02 13.88
N GLY A 284 2.03 -6.53 12.78
CA GLY A 284 1.36 -5.55 11.93
C GLY A 284 0.25 -6.16 11.08
N ILE A 285 -0.15 -5.39 10.08
CA ILE A 285 -1.17 -5.79 9.11
C ILE A 285 -0.49 -6.48 7.93
N MET A 286 -1.05 -7.60 7.47
CA MET A 286 -0.62 -8.27 6.24
C MET A 286 -1.83 -8.50 5.34
N ARG A 287 -1.73 -8.15 4.06
CA ARG A 287 -2.75 -8.41 3.07
C ARG A 287 -2.16 -8.99 1.78
N VAL A 288 -3.01 -9.67 1.04
CA VAL A 288 -2.72 -9.97 -0.38
C VAL A 288 -2.68 -8.67 -1.17
N ASP A 289 -1.75 -8.59 -2.13
CA ASP A 289 -1.70 -7.46 -3.07
C ASP A 289 -2.10 -7.91 -4.49
N HIS A 290 -1.42 -7.42 -5.54
CA HIS A 290 -1.78 -7.77 -6.91
C HIS A 290 -1.62 -9.27 -7.18
N VAL A 291 -2.63 -9.84 -7.81
CA VAL A 291 -2.71 -11.25 -8.18
C VAL A 291 -3.12 -11.40 -9.65
N PRO A 292 -2.84 -12.55 -10.30
CA PRO A 292 -3.40 -12.86 -11.59
C PRO A 292 -4.93 -12.88 -11.57
N THR A 293 -5.58 -12.82 -12.71
CA THR A 293 -7.01 -13.05 -12.88
C THR A 293 -7.23 -14.44 -13.44
N LEU A 294 -7.75 -15.35 -12.61
CA LEU A 294 -8.06 -16.72 -13.00
C LEU A 294 -9.24 -16.79 -13.99
N ALA A 295 -9.35 -17.92 -14.70
CA ALA A 295 -10.48 -18.15 -15.59
C ALA A 295 -11.81 -18.03 -14.85
N SER A 296 -12.80 -17.44 -15.50
CA SER A 296 -14.15 -17.19 -14.93
C SER A 296 -14.23 -16.22 -13.77
N ASP A 297 -13.17 -15.44 -13.53
CA ASP A 297 -13.17 -14.35 -12.55
C ASP A 297 -12.96 -13.00 -13.26
N ASP A 298 -14.03 -12.23 -13.43
CA ASP A 298 -13.96 -10.91 -14.03
C ASP A 298 -13.62 -9.86 -12.96
N ALA A 299 -12.34 -9.55 -12.84
CA ALA A 299 -11.87 -8.50 -11.94
C ALA A 299 -12.23 -7.11 -12.49
N TYR A 300 -12.97 -6.34 -11.72
CA TYR A 300 -13.23 -4.93 -12.04
C TYR A 300 -11.93 -4.10 -12.01
N VAL A 301 -11.04 -4.41 -11.09
CA VAL A 301 -9.72 -3.79 -10.97
C VAL A 301 -8.66 -4.82 -11.35
N PRO A 302 -7.82 -4.56 -12.36
CA PRO A 302 -6.74 -5.47 -12.72
C PRO A 302 -5.82 -5.75 -11.51
N GLY A 303 -5.46 -7.03 -11.32
CA GLY A 303 -4.67 -7.46 -10.18
C GLY A 303 -5.46 -7.74 -8.89
N TYR A 304 -6.80 -7.58 -8.90
CA TYR A 304 -7.64 -7.76 -7.71
C TYR A 304 -8.82 -8.71 -7.95
N SER A 305 -8.57 -9.83 -8.62
CA SER A 305 -9.57 -10.88 -8.83
C SER A 305 -9.93 -11.57 -7.51
N TYR A 306 -11.19 -12.01 -7.37
CA TYR A 306 -11.67 -12.59 -6.12
C TYR A 306 -11.09 -13.96 -5.84
N LEU A 307 -11.07 -14.83 -6.84
CA LEU A 307 -10.64 -16.23 -6.68
C LEU A 307 -9.16 -16.31 -6.31
N ASP A 308 -8.33 -15.52 -6.97
CA ASP A 308 -6.90 -15.50 -6.70
C ASP A 308 -6.55 -14.93 -5.33
N ARG A 309 -7.27 -13.88 -4.92
CA ARG A 309 -7.10 -13.34 -3.56
C ARG A 309 -7.51 -14.37 -2.49
N LEU A 310 -8.59 -15.14 -2.71
CA LEU A 310 -8.97 -16.23 -1.81
C LEU A 310 -7.93 -17.35 -1.77
N TYR A 311 -7.39 -17.75 -2.93
CA TYR A 311 -6.26 -18.68 -3.02
C TYR A 311 -5.04 -18.17 -2.24
N SER A 312 -4.68 -16.92 -2.46
CA SER A 312 -3.52 -16.29 -1.82
C SER A 312 -3.66 -16.16 -0.31
N ILE A 313 -4.87 -15.87 0.19
CA ILE A 313 -5.17 -15.89 1.63
C ILE A 313 -4.96 -17.30 2.21
N GLY A 314 -5.42 -18.34 1.51
CA GLY A 314 -5.16 -19.74 1.90
C GLY A 314 -3.68 -20.07 1.94
N TYR A 315 -2.92 -19.60 0.94
CA TYR A 315 -1.47 -19.78 0.87
C TYR A 315 -0.74 -19.09 2.05
N ILE A 316 -1.09 -17.84 2.37
CA ILE A 316 -0.55 -17.11 3.53
C ILE A 316 -0.84 -17.86 4.84
N ASN A 317 -2.06 -18.35 5.02
CA ASN A 317 -2.42 -19.12 6.20
C ASN A 317 -1.60 -20.43 6.31
N GLY A 318 -1.43 -21.15 5.21
CA GLY A 318 -0.61 -22.36 5.17
C GLY A 318 0.86 -22.08 5.53
N LEU A 319 1.45 -21.00 5.01
CA LEU A 319 2.80 -20.60 5.39
C LEU A 319 2.90 -20.19 6.88
N ARG A 320 1.91 -19.43 7.38
CA ARG A 320 1.87 -19.07 8.80
C ARG A 320 1.81 -20.29 9.70
N ASP A 321 0.97 -21.27 9.35
CA ASP A 321 0.84 -22.50 10.13
C ASP A 321 2.15 -23.30 10.07
N SER A 322 2.85 -23.35 8.94
CA SER A 322 4.13 -24.08 8.80
C SER A 322 5.27 -23.51 9.65
N VAL A 323 5.30 -22.20 9.90
CA VAL A 323 6.33 -21.58 10.76
C VAL A 323 5.93 -21.53 12.24
N ASN A 324 4.68 -21.90 12.56
CA ASN A 324 4.18 -22.00 13.92
C ASN A 324 4.20 -23.44 14.45
N SER A 325 4.43 -24.41 13.58
CA SER A 325 4.56 -25.84 13.93
C SER A 325 5.97 -26.16 14.40
#